data_3bdc464b7f88239e0cf090374e3fb904
#
_entry.id   3bdc464b7f88239e0cf090374e3fb904
#
_cell.length_a   1.000
_cell.length_b   1.000
_cell.length_c   1.000
_cell.angle_alpha   90.00
_cell.angle_beta   90.00
_cell.angle_gamma   90.00
#
_symmetry.space_group_name_H-M   'P 1'
#
loop_
_entity.id
_entity.type
_entity.pdbx_description
1 polymer ?
#
loop_
_entity_poly.entity_id
_entity_poly.type
_entity_poly.pdbx_seq_one_letter_code
_entity_poly.pdbx_strand_id
1 'polypeptide(L)'
;MSSIYDKSSLVLIPSGTKVSKVYSQKPVSGDGDFTFTRASAATRVNADGNIEKETSNLVPRSNDFSAWSLASNASVTGGQAGYDGTNNAWLVTSSSTAQNYQIYRSWTTYGVLTFSIYAKANTANIFLIDFAIPDNGYVRVNLTDGSVVAESGSSTFIASNVQNVGNDWYRISVTANVTNSVYIRAGAYSTAGSVYIQDAQLEQGLVARDVITTTTSAVYGGITFRS
;
A
#
# COMPACT_ATOMS: atom_id res chain seq x y z
N MET A 1 2.07 -46.75 16.94
CA MET A 1 0.67 -46.15 16.85
C MET A 1 0.71 -45.13 15.73
N SER A 2 -0.12 -45.29 14.70
CA SER A 2 -0.23 -44.26 13.66
C SER A 2 -0.94 -43.03 14.23
N SER A 3 -0.47 -41.86 13.88
CA SER A 3 -1.05 -40.59 14.33
C SER A 3 -2.44 -40.36 13.72
N ILE A 4 -3.24 -39.48 14.29
CA ILE A 4 -4.51 -39.04 13.68
C ILE A 4 -4.25 -38.49 12.28
N TYR A 5 -3.11 -37.82 12.09
CA TYR A 5 -2.69 -37.30 10.79
C TYR A 5 -2.54 -38.40 9.74
N ASP A 6 -1.94 -39.56 10.09
CA ASP A 6 -1.75 -40.67 9.14
C ASP A 6 -3.06 -41.27 8.66
N LYS A 7 -4.08 -41.24 9.51
CA LYS A 7 -5.43 -41.78 9.23
C LYS A 7 -6.37 -40.79 8.55
N SER A 8 -5.99 -39.51 8.49
CA SER A 8 -6.84 -38.46 7.92
C SER A 8 -6.80 -38.47 6.40
N SER A 9 -7.93 -38.31 5.75
CA SER A 9 -8.03 -38.07 4.30
C SER A 9 -7.90 -36.59 3.95
N LEU A 10 -8.28 -35.71 4.89
CA LEU A 10 -8.19 -34.26 4.75
C LEU A 10 -7.62 -33.65 6.03
N VAL A 11 -6.59 -32.82 5.89
CA VAL A 11 -6.02 -32.00 6.97
C VAL A 11 -5.92 -30.58 6.46
N LEU A 12 -6.67 -29.69 7.10
CA LEU A 12 -6.63 -28.25 6.86
C LEU A 12 -6.03 -27.58 8.08
N ILE A 13 -5.09 -26.68 7.86
CA ILE A 13 -4.62 -25.79 8.91
C ILE A 13 -5.27 -24.43 8.63
N PRO A 14 -6.15 -23.91 9.50
CA PRO A 14 -6.83 -22.63 9.29
C PRO A 14 -5.90 -21.44 9.14
N SER A 15 -4.66 -21.57 9.66
CA SER A 15 -3.58 -20.59 9.46
C SER A 15 -2.90 -20.68 8.09
N GLY A 16 -3.22 -21.70 7.27
CA GLY A 16 -2.65 -21.99 5.97
C GLY A 16 -3.37 -21.29 4.83
N THR A 17 -3.49 -19.96 4.87
CA THR A 17 -4.11 -19.21 3.79
C THR A 17 -3.09 -18.36 3.03
N LYS A 18 -3.20 -18.32 1.74
CA LYS A 18 -2.50 -17.37 0.87
C LYS A 18 -3.50 -16.84 -0.13
N VAL A 19 -3.69 -15.55 -0.18
CA VAL A 19 -4.63 -14.79 -1.01
C VAL A 19 -5.82 -15.62 -1.51
N SER A 20 -6.93 -15.53 -0.81
CA SER A 20 -8.21 -16.17 -1.17
C SER A 20 -8.19 -17.72 -1.25
N LYS A 21 -7.19 -18.36 -0.69
CA LYS A 21 -7.06 -19.82 -0.72
C LYS A 21 -6.63 -20.40 0.63
N VAL A 22 -7.33 -21.42 1.09
CA VAL A 22 -6.94 -22.26 2.23
C VAL A 22 -6.35 -23.54 1.68
N TYR A 23 -5.09 -23.79 1.98
CA TYR A 23 -4.39 -24.96 1.50
C TYR A 23 -4.63 -26.16 2.42
N SER A 24 -4.90 -27.31 1.83
CA SER A 24 -4.84 -28.58 2.56
C SER A 24 -3.39 -29.01 2.78
N GLN A 25 -3.10 -29.52 3.96
CA GLN A 25 -1.83 -30.24 4.18
C GLN A 25 -1.92 -31.70 3.70
N LYS A 26 -3.12 -32.20 3.61
CA LYS A 26 -3.44 -33.51 3.10
C LYS A 26 -4.82 -33.47 2.43
N PRO A 27 -4.96 -33.91 1.19
CA PRO A 27 -3.91 -34.40 0.29
C PRO A 27 -2.96 -33.29 -0.18
N VAL A 28 -1.72 -33.61 -0.40
CA VAL A 28 -0.67 -32.66 -0.87
C VAL A 28 -0.84 -32.27 -2.35
N SER A 29 -1.72 -32.96 -3.06
CA SER A 29 -2.09 -32.65 -4.45
C SER A 29 -2.83 -31.32 -4.60
N GLY A 30 -3.38 -30.79 -3.53
CA GLY A 30 -4.25 -29.62 -3.55
C GLY A 30 -5.75 -29.91 -3.74
N ASP A 31 -6.13 -31.21 -3.88
CA ASP A 31 -7.55 -31.60 -4.06
C ASP A 31 -8.45 -31.21 -2.88
N GLY A 32 -7.84 -30.97 -1.72
CA GLY A 32 -8.55 -30.49 -0.51
C GLY A 32 -8.47 -28.99 -0.30
N ASP A 33 -7.90 -28.21 -1.21
CA ASP A 33 -7.78 -26.78 -1.09
C ASP A 33 -9.13 -26.09 -1.27
N PHE A 34 -9.38 -25.07 -0.44
CA PHE A 34 -10.56 -24.24 -0.57
C PHE A 34 -10.21 -22.86 -1.13
N THR A 35 -11.00 -22.42 -2.09
CA THR A 35 -11.01 -21.02 -2.54
C THR A 35 -12.11 -20.29 -1.79
N PHE A 36 -11.79 -19.12 -1.24
CA PHE A 36 -12.79 -18.27 -0.59
C PHE A 36 -12.64 -16.82 -1.07
N THR A 37 -13.76 -16.12 -1.06
CA THR A 37 -13.81 -14.70 -1.37
C THR A 37 -14.43 -13.97 -0.19
N ARG A 38 -13.85 -12.88 0.22
CA ARG A 38 -14.38 -12.05 1.28
C ARG A 38 -14.54 -10.62 0.78
N ALA A 39 -15.69 -10.03 1.08
CA ALA A 39 -16.02 -8.65 0.72
C ALA A 39 -15.57 -7.63 1.78
N SER A 40 -15.09 -8.09 2.95
CA SER A 40 -14.68 -7.23 4.06
C SER A 40 -13.40 -7.73 4.72
N ALA A 41 -12.65 -6.82 5.33
CA ALA A 41 -11.51 -7.17 6.17
C ALA A 41 -11.95 -8.00 7.40
N ALA A 42 -11.13 -8.98 7.77
CA ALA A 42 -11.28 -9.71 9.02
C ALA A 42 -10.47 -9.09 10.14
N THR A 43 -10.68 -9.59 11.33
CA THR A 43 -9.75 -9.48 12.43
C THR A 43 -8.93 -10.76 12.56
N ARG A 44 -7.70 -10.63 13.02
CA ARG A 44 -6.84 -11.75 13.41
C ARG A 44 -6.21 -11.48 14.77
N VAL A 45 -5.69 -12.51 15.38
CA VAL A 45 -4.83 -12.39 16.57
C VAL A 45 -3.38 -12.36 16.07
N ASN A 46 -2.63 -11.32 16.43
CA ASN A 46 -1.21 -11.20 16.06
C ASN A 46 -0.32 -12.07 16.99
N ALA A 47 1.00 -12.03 16.77
CA ALA A 47 1.95 -12.81 17.55
C ALA A 47 2.00 -12.44 19.05
N ASP A 48 1.57 -11.23 19.39
CA ASP A 48 1.52 -10.72 20.77
C ASP A 48 0.17 -11.03 21.47
N GLY A 49 -0.75 -11.72 20.80
CA GLY A 49 -2.07 -12.06 21.30
C GLY A 49 -3.12 -10.95 21.14
N ASN A 50 -2.81 -9.85 20.48
CA ASN A 50 -3.75 -8.75 20.27
C ASN A 50 -4.63 -8.99 19.04
N ILE A 51 -5.90 -8.59 19.12
CA ILE A 51 -6.80 -8.60 17.98
C ILE A 51 -6.48 -7.39 17.09
N GLU A 52 -6.11 -7.64 15.84
CA GLU A 52 -5.87 -6.60 14.84
C GLU A 52 -6.69 -6.84 13.58
N LYS A 53 -6.91 -5.80 12.80
CA LYS A 53 -7.51 -5.97 11.47
C LYS A 53 -6.54 -6.72 10.55
N GLU A 54 -7.09 -7.59 9.73
CA GLU A 54 -6.34 -8.26 8.66
C GLU A 54 -5.73 -7.22 7.72
N THR A 55 -4.54 -7.52 7.23
CA THR A 55 -3.88 -6.68 6.23
C THR A 55 -4.71 -6.61 4.95
N SER A 56 -4.78 -5.46 4.34
CA SER A 56 -5.51 -5.27 3.08
C SER A 56 -4.85 -4.17 2.26
N ASN A 57 -4.96 -4.26 0.96
CA ASN A 57 -4.71 -3.11 0.10
C ASN A 57 -5.99 -2.76 -0.64
N LEU A 58 -6.56 -1.64 -0.27
CA LEU A 58 -7.83 -1.18 -0.79
C LEU A 58 -7.68 -0.51 -2.17
N VAL A 59 -6.48 -0.10 -2.56
CA VAL A 59 -6.21 0.52 -3.88
C VAL A 59 -6.12 -0.55 -4.96
N PRO A 60 -7.04 -0.62 -5.93
CA PRO A 60 -6.84 -1.42 -7.12
C PRO A 60 -5.68 -0.90 -7.97
N ARG A 61 -4.97 -1.80 -8.65
CA ARG A 61 -3.81 -1.47 -9.50
C ARG A 61 -2.73 -0.71 -8.73
N SER A 62 -2.36 -1.26 -7.58
CA SER A 62 -1.46 -0.63 -6.61
C SER A 62 -0.06 -0.32 -7.17
N ASN A 63 0.36 -1.04 -8.20
CA ASN A 63 1.63 -0.79 -8.91
C ASN A 63 1.45 -0.64 -10.43
N ASP A 64 0.24 -0.31 -10.89
CA ASP A 64 -0.03 0.05 -12.30
C ASP A 64 -0.48 1.51 -12.36
N PHE A 65 0.47 2.42 -12.30
CA PHE A 65 0.19 3.86 -12.27
C PHE A 65 -0.26 4.41 -13.63
N SER A 66 -0.18 3.63 -14.71
CA SER A 66 -0.80 4.01 -15.99
C SER A 66 -2.33 4.03 -15.93
N ALA A 67 -2.91 3.28 -14.97
CA ALA A 67 -4.34 3.22 -14.71
C ALA A 67 -4.83 4.23 -13.67
N TRP A 68 -3.94 5.05 -13.11
CA TRP A 68 -4.30 6.15 -12.21
C TRP A 68 -4.65 7.40 -12.99
N SER A 69 -5.41 8.28 -12.38
CA SER A 69 -5.65 9.61 -12.95
C SER A 69 -4.39 10.46 -12.81
N LEU A 70 -4.09 11.22 -13.85
CA LEU A 70 -2.95 12.13 -13.89
C LEU A 70 -3.41 13.57 -13.75
N ALA A 71 -2.64 14.37 -13.03
CA ALA A 71 -2.79 15.81 -13.05
C ALA A 71 -2.41 16.37 -14.43
N SER A 72 -2.89 17.58 -14.75
CA SER A 72 -2.47 18.27 -15.95
C SER A 72 -0.94 18.40 -16.00
N ASN A 73 -0.32 18.19 -17.14
CA ASN A 73 1.13 18.23 -17.30
C ASN A 73 1.93 17.14 -16.56
N ALA A 74 1.28 16.06 -16.18
CA ALA A 74 1.93 14.89 -15.60
C ALA A 74 2.00 13.73 -16.62
N SER A 75 3.03 12.91 -16.47
CA SER A 75 3.18 11.67 -17.21
C SER A 75 3.80 10.59 -16.33
N VAL A 76 3.56 9.32 -16.68
CA VAL A 76 4.12 8.17 -16.01
C VAL A 76 4.78 7.22 -17.00
N THR A 77 5.91 6.64 -16.63
CA THR A 77 6.66 5.67 -17.45
C THR A 77 7.09 4.51 -16.57
N GLY A 78 6.56 3.32 -16.82
CA GLY A 78 6.91 2.10 -16.09
C GLY A 78 8.24 1.50 -16.50
N GLY A 79 8.58 0.35 -15.93
CA GLY A 79 9.80 -0.39 -16.26
C GLY A 79 11.08 0.19 -15.64
N GLN A 80 10.97 0.95 -14.57
CA GLN A 80 12.10 1.54 -13.86
C GLN A 80 12.60 0.60 -12.76
N ALA A 81 13.89 0.75 -12.40
CA ALA A 81 14.49 -0.02 -11.31
C ALA A 81 13.82 0.30 -9.96
N GLY A 82 13.32 -0.72 -9.29
CA GLY A 82 12.57 -0.62 -8.04
C GLY A 82 13.43 -0.80 -6.79
N TYR A 83 12.81 -0.53 -5.63
CA TYR A 83 13.44 -0.72 -4.32
C TYR A 83 13.72 -2.21 -4.01
N ASP A 84 12.96 -3.10 -4.61
CA ASP A 84 13.01 -4.56 -4.42
C ASP A 84 13.93 -5.28 -5.42
N GLY A 85 14.67 -4.53 -6.24
CA GLY A 85 15.56 -5.06 -7.27
C GLY A 85 14.85 -5.52 -8.55
N THR A 86 13.55 -5.33 -8.66
CA THR A 86 12.79 -5.57 -9.89
C THR A 86 12.73 -4.32 -10.77
N ASN A 87 12.23 -4.44 -12.00
CA ASN A 87 11.96 -3.30 -12.88
C ASN A 87 10.48 -2.89 -12.84
N ASN A 88 9.90 -2.87 -11.63
CA ASN A 88 8.49 -2.58 -11.41
C ASN A 88 8.20 -1.15 -10.97
N ALA A 89 9.21 -0.31 -10.81
CA ALA A 89 9.02 1.09 -10.46
C ALA A 89 8.56 1.92 -11.66
N TRP A 90 8.04 3.10 -11.36
CA TRP A 90 7.51 4.05 -12.33
C TRP A 90 8.17 5.41 -12.16
N LEU A 91 8.56 6.03 -13.26
CA LEU A 91 8.97 7.44 -13.29
C LEU A 91 7.72 8.30 -13.44
N VAL A 92 7.49 9.19 -12.49
CA VAL A 92 6.41 10.17 -12.51
C VAL A 92 7.03 11.53 -12.78
N THR A 93 6.60 12.19 -13.84
CA THR A 93 7.15 13.47 -14.29
C THR A 93 6.08 14.55 -14.27
N SER A 94 6.46 15.74 -13.80
CA SER A 94 5.69 16.98 -13.92
C SER A 94 6.43 17.98 -14.75
N SER A 95 5.74 18.61 -15.71
CA SER A 95 6.29 19.74 -16.47
C SER A 95 5.88 21.11 -15.88
N SER A 96 5.20 21.12 -14.72
CA SER A 96 4.65 22.33 -14.10
C SER A 96 5.08 22.46 -12.64
N THR A 97 5.41 23.67 -12.23
CA THR A 97 5.63 24.04 -10.83
C THR A 97 4.34 24.37 -10.07
N ALA A 98 3.21 24.47 -10.77
CA ALA A 98 1.91 24.82 -10.16
C ALA A 98 1.20 23.60 -9.55
N GLN A 99 1.62 22.38 -9.87
CA GLN A 99 1.02 21.15 -9.36
C GLN A 99 1.76 20.65 -8.13
N ASN A 100 0.98 20.27 -7.12
CA ASN A 100 1.50 19.71 -5.88
C ASN A 100 1.51 18.17 -5.86
N TYR A 101 0.99 17.54 -6.90
CA TYR A 101 0.91 16.09 -7.07
C TYR A 101 0.82 15.79 -8.57
N GLN A 102 1.14 14.56 -8.97
CA GLN A 102 1.06 14.14 -10.38
C GLN A 102 0.08 13.00 -10.60
N ILE A 103 -0.06 12.12 -9.63
CA ILE A 103 -0.97 10.98 -9.69
C ILE A 103 -2.00 11.06 -8.60
N TYR A 104 -3.21 10.60 -8.89
CA TYR A 104 -4.28 10.54 -7.90
C TYR A 104 -5.30 9.44 -8.22
N ARG A 105 -6.01 9.02 -7.16
CA ARG A 105 -7.12 8.10 -7.29
C ARG A 105 -8.22 8.46 -6.32
N SER A 106 -9.47 8.43 -6.79
CA SER A 106 -10.64 8.66 -5.93
C SER A 106 -10.89 7.45 -5.04
N TRP A 107 -11.32 7.72 -3.81
CA TRP A 107 -11.61 6.73 -2.80
C TRP A 107 -12.85 7.11 -1.99
N THR A 108 -13.62 6.11 -1.49
CA THR A 108 -14.89 6.32 -0.78
C THR A 108 -14.97 5.59 0.55
N THR A 109 -13.89 5.02 1.05
CA THR A 109 -13.86 4.37 2.37
C THR A 109 -13.54 5.39 3.44
N TYR A 110 -14.18 5.27 4.59
CA TYR A 110 -14.10 6.20 5.72
C TYR A 110 -13.47 5.53 6.94
N GLY A 111 -13.13 6.38 7.92
CA GLY A 111 -12.49 5.98 9.16
C GLY A 111 -10.99 6.19 9.15
N VAL A 112 -10.30 5.55 10.06
CA VAL A 112 -8.83 5.66 10.14
C VAL A 112 -8.22 4.87 8.99
N LEU A 113 -7.55 5.59 8.08
CA LEU A 113 -6.88 5.05 6.90
C LEU A 113 -5.41 5.43 6.92
N THR A 114 -4.57 4.51 6.46
CA THR A 114 -3.15 4.75 6.19
C THR A 114 -2.88 4.55 4.70
N PHE A 115 -2.37 5.60 4.05
CA PHE A 115 -1.87 5.54 2.68
C PHE A 115 -0.35 5.49 2.70
N SER A 116 0.26 4.57 1.99
CA SER A 116 1.71 4.45 1.84
C SER A 116 2.13 4.20 0.39
N ILE A 117 3.34 4.63 0.06
CA ILE A 117 3.96 4.43 -1.24
C ILE A 117 5.48 4.48 -1.09
N TYR A 118 6.21 3.78 -1.95
CA TYR A 118 7.66 3.92 -2.05
C TYR A 118 8.01 5.02 -3.03
N ALA A 119 9.00 5.84 -2.68
CA ALA A 119 9.47 6.92 -3.53
C ALA A 119 10.98 7.10 -3.45
N LYS A 120 11.56 7.57 -4.55
CA LYS A 120 12.99 7.94 -4.69
C LYS A 120 13.10 9.20 -5.53
N ALA A 121 14.03 10.08 -5.15
CA ALA A 121 14.36 11.28 -5.92
C ALA A 121 14.90 10.92 -7.33
N ASN A 122 14.56 11.76 -8.31
CA ASN A 122 15.24 11.82 -9.59
C ASN A 122 15.68 13.27 -9.86
N THR A 123 14.89 14.06 -10.58
CA THR A 123 15.18 15.49 -10.78
C THR A 123 14.42 16.39 -9.80
N ALA A 124 13.41 15.86 -9.13
CA ALA A 124 12.72 16.50 -8.01
C ALA A 124 13.04 15.74 -6.72
N ASN A 125 13.11 16.45 -5.61
CA ASN A 125 13.47 15.89 -4.31
C ASN A 125 12.40 16.08 -3.24
N ILE A 126 11.47 17.01 -3.37
CA ILE A 126 10.36 17.16 -2.42
C ILE A 126 9.16 16.38 -2.94
N PHE A 127 8.72 15.41 -2.16
CA PHE A 127 7.64 14.49 -2.48
C PHE A 127 6.46 14.69 -1.53
N LEU A 128 5.25 14.70 -2.07
CA LEU A 128 4.00 14.78 -1.33
C LEU A 128 3.24 13.47 -1.46
N ILE A 129 2.68 13.01 -0.35
CA ILE A 129 1.51 12.13 -0.33
C ILE A 129 0.43 12.74 0.54
N ASP A 130 -0.82 12.57 0.15
CA ASP A 130 -1.93 13.12 0.90
C ASP A 130 -3.27 12.38 0.72
N PHE A 131 -4.17 12.66 1.67
CA PHE A 131 -5.60 12.52 1.53
C PHE A 131 -6.18 13.89 1.19
N ALA A 132 -6.56 14.10 -0.06
CA ALA A 132 -7.09 15.39 -0.51
C ALA A 132 -8.60 15.49 -0.29
N ILE A 133 -9.02 16.64 0.16
CA ILE A 133 -10.42 17.10 0.30
C ILE A 133 -11.36 16.05 0.94
N PRO A 134 -12.01 16.40 2.07
CA PRO A 134 -11.94 17.68 2.76
C PRO A 134 -10.84 17.79 3.80
N ASP A 135 -10.15 16.70 4.11
CA ASP A 135 -9.45 16.53 5.38
C ASP A 135 -7.95 16.85 5.35
N ASN A 136 -7.34 17.02 4.17
CA ASN A 136 -5.95 17.46 3.98
C ASN A 136 -4.88 16.83 4.89
N GLY A 137 -5.02 15.54 5.20
CA GLY A 137 -3.92 14.79 5.84
C GLY A 137 -2.79 14.62 4.84
N TYR A 138 -1.64 15.26 5.02
CA TYR A 138 -0.50 15.15 4.11
C TYR A 138 0.83 15.06 4.86
N VAL A 139 1.82 14.53 4.15
CA VAL A 139 3.24 14.65 4.49
C VAL A 139 4.05 15.03 3.26
N ARG A 140 5.02 15.94 3.46
CA ARG A 140 6.03 16.30 2.46
C ARG A 140 7.39 15.83 2.96
N VAL A 141 8.12 15.15 2.11
CA VAL A 141 9.38 14.52 2.45
C VAL A 141 10.46 14.96 1.47
N ASN A 142 11.63 15.28 1.97
CA ASN A 142 12.81 15.43 1.15
C ASN A 142 13.40 14.04 0.86
N LEU A 143 13.32 13.60 -0.37
CA LEU A 143 13.82 12.28 -0.80
C LEU A 143 15.35 12.17 -0.89
N THR A 144 16.08 13.26 -0.62
CA THR A 144 17.55 13.20 -0.57
C THR A 144 18.05 12.62 0.74
N ASP A 145 17.32 12.88 1.83
CA ASP A 145 17.73 12.50 3.19
C ASP A 145 16.62 11.85 4.02
N GLY A 146 15.40 11.78 3.49
CA GLY A 146 14.21 11.23 4.17
C GLY A 146 13.63 12.17 5.23
N SER A 147 14.05 13.40 5.33
CA SER A 147 13.53 14.35 6.31
C SER A 147 12.10 14.79 5.99
N VAL A 148 11.28 14.91 7.02
CA VAL A 148 9.93 15.48 6.90
C VAL A 148 10.05 16.99 6.79
N VAL A 149 9.59 17.53 5.67
CA VAL A 149 9.62 18.98 5.38
C VAL A 149 8.37 19.68 5.94
N ALA A 150 7.23 19.02 5.86
CA ALA A 150 5.96 19.53 6.40
C ALA A 150 4.93 18.41 6.57
N GLU A 151 4.05 18.59 7.54
CA GLU A 151 2.90 17.75 7.81
C GLU A 151 1.61 18.59 7.92
N SER A 152 0.49 17.92 7.75
CA SER A 152 -0.82 18.57 7.91
C SER A 152 -1.05 18.97 9.35
N GLY A 153 -1.56 20.20 9.54
CA GLY A 153 -2.12 20.66 10.83
C GLY A 153 -3.62 20.38 10.99
N SER A 154 -4.23 19.59 10.10
CA SER A 154 -5.65 19.26 10.17
C SER A 154 -5.96 18.39 11.38
N SER A 155 -7.16 18.59 11.99
CA SER A 155 -7.64 17.75 13.09
C SER A 155 -7.89 16.29 12.71
N THR A 156 -7.93 15.98 11.42
CA THR A 156 -8.09 14.62 10.88
C THR A 156 -6.77 13.92 10.66
N PHE A 157 -5.67 14.63 10.54
CA PHE A 157 -4.33 14.06 10.47
C PHE A 157 -3.98 13.38 11.79
N ILE A 158 -3.41 12.17 11.71
CA ILE A 158 -3.03 11.37 12.87
C ILE A 158 -1.51 11.24 12.98
N ALA A 159 -0.87 10.79 11.89
CA ALA A 159 0.57 10.55 11.88
C ALA A 159 1.12 10.45 10.45
N SER A 160 2.42 10.60 10.31
CA SER A 160 3.19 10.18 9.16
C SER A 160 4.36 9.31 9.60
N ASN A 161 4.92 8.56 8.66
CA ASN A 161 6.16 7.82 8.87
C ASN A 161 6.97 7.80 7.58
N VAL A 162 8.29 7.90 7.72
CA VAL A 162 9.27 7.82 6.62
C VAL A 162 10.30 6.78 7.00
N GLN A 163 10.37 5.71 6.25
CA GLN A 163 11.29 4.60 6.45
C GLN A 163 12.28 4.51 5.28
N ASN A 164 13.58 4.64 5.56
CA ASN A 164 14.61 4.34 4.57
C ASN A 164 14.66 2.83 4.33
N VAL A 165 14.53 2.41 3.07
CA VAL A 165 14.55 0.99 2.68
C VAL A 165 15.79 0.63 1.86
N GLY A 166 16.77 1.53 1.80
CA GLY A 166 18.02 1.37 1.07
C GLY A 166 17.98 1.92 -0.36
N ASN A 167 19.15 2.09 -0.96
CA ASN A 167 19.33 2.57 -2.34
C ASN A 167 18.60 3.88 -2.66
N ASP A 168 18.55 4.81 -1.68
CA ASP A 168 17.84 6.10 -1.72
C ASP A 168 16.32 5.99 -1.88
N TRP A 169 15.74 4.83 -1.61
CA TRP A 169 14.31 4.63 -1.56
C TRP A 169 13.76 4.83 -0.16
N TYR A 170 12.61 5.46 -0.09
CA TYR A 170 11.86 5.68 1.15
C TYR A 170 10.46 5.11 1.02
N ARG A 171 9.99 4.38 2.03
CA ARG A 171 8.58 4.10 2.22
C ARG A 171 7.98 5.22 3.03
N ILE A 172 7.01 5.92 2.48
CA ILE A 172 6.37 7.07 3.09
C ILE A 172 4.93 6.72 3.35
N SER A 173 4.42 7.04 4.53
CA SER A 173 3.01 6.83 4.87
C SER A 173 2.41 8.05 5.55
N VAL A 174 1.10 8.24 5.35
CA VAL A 174 0.26 9.21 6.04
C VAL A 174 -0.99 8.52 6.55
N THR A 175 -1.34 8.79 7.80
CA THR A 175 -2.52 8.27 8.47
C THR A 175 -3.46 9.42 8.83
N ALA A 176 -4.73 9.26 8.50
CA ALA A 176 -5.77 10.25 8.79
C ALA A 176 -7.10 9.58 9.13
N ASN A 177 -7.95 10.29 9.90
CA ASN A 177 -9.33 9.89 10.12
C ASN A 177 -10.21 10.53 9.02
N VAL A 178 -10.46 9.76 7.98
CA VAL A 178 -11.17 10.20 6.78
C VAL A 178 -12.68 10.14 7.01
N THR A 179 -13.39 11.25 6.82
CA THR A 179 -14.82 11.36 7.07
C THR A 179 -15.67 11.46 5.81
N ASN A 180 -15.06 11.77 4.67
CA ASN A 180 -15.75 11.95 3.39
C ASN A 180 -14.95 11.31 2.25
N SER A 181 -15.53 11.30 1.03
CA SER A 181 -14.84 10.87 -0.18
C SER A 181 -13.57 11.68 -0.40
N VAL A 182 -12.46 10.97 -0.61
CA VAL A 182 -11.15 11.58 -0.77
C VAL A 182 -10.47 11.12 -2.05
N TYR A 183 -9.47 11.88 -2.44
CA TYR A 183 -8.43 11.40 -3.35
C TYR A 183 -7.19 11.06 -2.53
N ILE A 184 -6.60 9.92 -2.77
CA ILE A 184 -5.19 9.71 -2.43
C ILE A 184 -4.35 10.27 -3.57
N ARG A 185 -3.34 11.06 -3.23
CA ARG A 185 -2.48 11.73 -4.22
C ARG A 185 -1.02 11.54 -3.87
N ALA A 186 -0.18 11.52 -4.89
CA ALA A 186 1.26 11.45 -4.73
C ALA A 186 2.00 12.16 -5.86
N GLY A 187 3.22 12.62 -5.56
CA GLY A 187 4.11 13.17 -6.58
C GLY A 187 5.07 14.25 -6.09
N ALA A 188 5.82 14.85 -7.01
CA ALA A 188 6.71 15.96 -6.73
C ALA A 188 5.93 17.21 -6.31
N TYR A 189 6.39 17.88 -5.27
CA TYR A 189 5.70 19.04 -4.70
C TYR A 189 6.28 20.35 -5.23
N SER A 190 5.41 21.18 -5.81
CA SER A 190 5.72 22.55 -6.28
C SER A 190 6.98 22.68 -7.14
N THR A 191 7.31 21.64 -7.92
CA THR A 191 8.47 21.66 -8.80
C THR A 191 8.20 20.92 -10.10
N ALA A 192 8.71 21.45 -11.20
CA ALA A 192 8.88 20.68 -12.41
C ALA A 192 10.02 19.67 -12.19
N GLY A 193 9.82 18.44 -12.62
CA GLY A 193 10.80 17.38 -12.41
C GLY A 193 10.13 16.03 -12.30
N SER A 194 10.91 15.06 -11.85
CA SER A 194 10.45 13.67 -11.77
C SER A 194 10.93 12.97 -10.50
N VAL A 195 10.17 11.98 -10.09
CA VAL A 195 10.46 11.08 -8.99
C VAL A 195 10.15 9.65 -9.42
N TYR A 196 10.81 8.68 -8.81
CA TYR A 196 10.43 7.27 -8.94
C TYR A 196 9.46 6.91 -7.84
N ILE A 197 8.46 6.07 -8.18
CA ILE A 197 7.50 5.52 -7.23
C ILE A 197 7.28 4.03 -7.47
N GLN A 198 6.83 3.32 -6.43
CA GLN A 198 6.43 1.92 -6.51
C GLN A 198 5.44 1.58 -5.39
N ASP A 199 4.57 0.60 -5.62
CA ASP A 199 3.72 -0.07 -4.63
C ASP A 199 2.91 0.86 -3.70
N ALA A 200 1.84 1.43 -4.24
CA ALA A 200 0.88 2.17 -3.45
C ALA A 200 0.00 1.23 -2.61
N GLN A 201 -0.23 1.57 -1.34
CA GLN A 201 -1.11 0.82 -0.47
C GLN A 201 -2.01 1.75 0.35
N LEU A 202 -3.30 1.44 0.36
CA LEU A 202 -4.30 2.06 1.23
C LEU A 202 -4.92 0.99 2.11
N GLU A 203 -4.86 1.17 3.41
CA GLU A 203 -5.35 0.19 4.37
C GLU A 203 -6.12 0.86 5.51
N GLN A 204 -7.01 0.10 6.14
CA GLN A 204 -7.66 0.53 7.36
C GLN A 204 -6.74 0.26 8.56
N GLY A 205 -6.50 1.28 9.38
CA GLY A 205 -5.67 1.18 10.57
C GLY A 205 -4.66 2.32 10.68
N LEU A 206 -3.78 2.21 11.68
CA LEU A 206 -2.88 3.28 12.10
C LEU A 206 -1.47 3.17 11.51
N VAL A 207 -1.14 2.07 10.84
CA VAL A 207 0.23 1.81 10.37
C VAL A 207 0.21 1.17 8.97
N ALA A 208 1.23 1.49 8.17
CA ALA A 208 1.49 0.82 6.93
C ALA A 208 2.14 -0.55 7.19
N ARG A 209 1.50 -1.61 6.72
CA ARG A 209 1.95 -3.00 6.86
C ARG A 209 2.65 -3.49 5.59
N ASP A 210 3.01 -4.79 5.55
CA ASP A 210 3.63 -5.40 4.38
C ASP A 210 2.81 -5.16 3.11
N VAL A 211 3.51 -4.93 2.01
CA VAL A 211 2.88 -4.58 0.73
C VAL A 211 2.05 -5.74 0.19
N ILE A 212 0.84 -5.43 -0.19
CA ILE A 212 -0.05 -6.32 -0.93
C ILE A 212 -0.27 -5.72 -2.31
N THR A 213 0.28 -6.36 -3.33
CA THR A 213 0.04 -5.95 -4.71
C THR A 213 -1.39 -6.28 -5.12
N THR A 214 -2.06 -5.31 -5.72
CA THR A 214 -3.42 -5.47 -6.26
C THR A 214 -3.42 -5.34 -7.78
N THR A 215 -4.35 -6.03 -8.41
CA THR A 215 -4.63 -5.90 -9.85
C THR A 215 -5.89 -5.04 -10.07
N THR A 216 -6.97 -5.60 -10.55
CA THR A 216 -8.19 -4.85 -10.90
C THR A 216 -9.11 -4.53 -9.72
N SER A 217 -8.88 -5.15 -8.57
CA SER A 217 -9.72 -4.99 -7.37
C SER A 217 -8.88 -4.88 -6.11
N ALA A 218 -9.47 -4.32 -5.05
CA ALA A 218 -8.91 -4.36 -3.71
C ALA A 218 -8.64 -5.81 -3.27
N VAL A 219 -7.58 -6.02 -2.50
CA VAL A 219 -7.24 -7.30 -1.88
C VAL A 219 -7.38 -7.14 -0.37
N TYR A 220 -8.21 -8.00 0.21
CA TYR A 220 -8.33 -8.16 1.65
C TYR A 220 -7.46 -9.37 2.01
N GLY A 221 -6.39 -9.11 2.73
CA GLY A 221 -5.35 -10.09 2.97
C GLY A 221 -5.86 -11.33 3.72
N GLY A 222 -5.28 -12.45 3.39
CA GLY A 222 -5.30 -13.67 4.19
C GLY A 222 -4.05 -13.74 5.05
N ILE A 223 -4.03 -14.66 5.99
CA ILE A 223 -2.96 -14.87 6.96
C ILE A 223 -1.63 -15.09 6.21
N THR A 224 -0.64 -14.26 6.50
CA THR A 224 0.73 -14.47 6.05
C THR A 224 1.43 -15.45 6.97
N PHE A 225 1.97 -16.55 6.44
CA PHE A 225 2.89 -17.39 7.20
C PHE A 225 4.23 -16.67 7.34
N ARG A 226 4.74 -16.65 8.56
CA ARG A 226 6.19 -16.53 8.73
C ARG A 226 6.76 -17.96 8.62
N SER A 227 7.59 -18.17 7.63
CA SER A 227 8.47 -19.35 7.52
C SER A 227 9.56 -19.26 8.58
#